data_f2ecef16b0a667f3693936f35e0d9427
#
_entry.id   f2ecef16b0a667f3693936f35e0d9427
#
_cell.length_a   1.000
_cell.length_b   1.000
_cell.length_c   1.000
_cell.angle_alpha   90.00
_cell.angle_beta   90.00
_cell.angle_gamma   90.00
#
_symmetry.space_group_name_H-M   'P 1'
#
loop_
_entity.id
_entity.type
_entity.pdbx_description
1 polymer ?
#
loop_
_entity_poly.entity_id
_entity_poly.type
_entity_poly.pdbx_seq_one_letter_code
_entity_poly.pdbx_strand_id
1 'polypeptide(L)'
;MEQVLKMRVSQHRTTLAYVRLVTLLAMLLFAVLSSRAVAQDHGLPWTGTWAASPMRDDAGKGFNRQTLRQIVHTSVGGHMARIHISNLFGIQPLTAADVHIARRSTDSSIVAATDRKVQFDGLSFVTVQPGTEVISDPVDFYVPRLADVAISLYLPNPTGLATYHQSGFQTNYIADGDVSGSISISPAKTTQSYYFFVNLDVQLDVQDLDVQDRADRGSVVTLGASITDGYSSRADTNRRWPNDLALRLLNSGINIGVLNQGISGNRLLVAGAGDSAETRFDRDVLSQPGVRWVIFSDDPINDLGSTAPPPTAKQLIDGLERLISRAHEKQIKFVCSTLTPYQGAGYWTPAGEAAREQINFFLRGKTSGCDAVIDQDAATHDPLHPTQFLPAYDSGDHLHPNDAGLQAIADAVDLSLFSHTGVHVATATKSH
;
A
#
# COMPACT_ATOMS: atom_id res chain seq x y z
N MET A 1 74.89 -1.20 -36.07
CA MET A 1 73.49 -0.73 -36.33
C MET A 1 72.48 -1.87 -36.10
N GLU A 2 72.78 -3.09 -36.48
CA GLU A 2 71.88 -4.26 -36.36
C GLU A 2 71.59 -4.71 -34.91
N GLN A 3 72.54 -4.60 -33.97
CA GLN A 3 72.34 -4.96 -32.55
C GLN A 3 71.41 -3.99 -31.77
N VAL A 4 71.43 -2.70 -32.12
CA VAL A 4 70.56 -1.68 -31.48
C VAL A 4 69.10 -1.86 -31.96
N LEU A 5 68.94 -2.33 -33.23
CA LEU A 5 67.60 -2.60 -33.80
C LEU A 5 66.98 -3.85 -33.15
N LYS A 6 67.77 -4.90 -32.89
CA LYS A 6 67.27 -6.11 -32.23
C LYS A 6 66.91 -5.89 -30.76
N MET A 7 67.64 -5.02 -30.04
CA MET A 7 67.29 -4.64 -28.67
C MET A 7 66.01 -3.84 -28.57
N ARG A 8 65.76 -2.86 -29.48
CA ARG A 8 64.50 -2.11 -29.52
C ARG A 8 63.27 -2.97 -29.85
N VAL A 9 63.41 -3.94 -30.79
CA VAL A 9 62.31 -4.85 -31.11
C VAL A 9 62.01 -5.83 -29.95
N SER A 10 63.03 -6.24 -29.21
CA SER A 10 62.88 -7.07 -27.99
C SER A 10 62.14 -6.32 -26.88
N GLN A 11 62.55 -5.07 -26.61
CA GLN A 11 61.87 -4.23 -25.61
C GLN A 11 60.42 -3.90 -25.97
N HIS A 12 60.11 -3.69 -27.24
CA HIS A 12 58.73 -3.45 -27.67
C HIS A 12 57.84 -4.71 -27.51
N ARG A 13 58.40 -5.91 -27.78
CA ARG A 13 57.67 -7.19 -27.59
C ARG A 13 57.40 -7.50 -26.11
N THR A 14 58.32 -7.20 -25.20
CA THR A 14 58.12 -7.35 -23.75
C THR A 14 57.14 -6.35 -23.19
N THR A 15 57.18 -5.10 -23.63
CA THR A 15 56.20 -4.08 -23.21
C THR A 15 54.78 -4.39 -23.69
N LEU A 16 54.63 -4.86 -24.97
CA LEU A 16 53.32 -5.27 -25.49
C LEU A 16 52.76 -6.52 -24.77
N ALA A 17 53.62 -7.47 -24.38
CA ALA A 17 53.22 -8.64 -23.63
C ALA A 17 52.78 -8.27 -22.19
N TYR A 18 53.46 -7.31 -21.56
CA TYR A 18 53.08 -6.80 -20.23
C TYR A 18 51.76 -6.04 -20.23
N VAL A 19 51.54 -5.18 -21.22
CA VAL A 19 50.28 -4.44 -21.38
C VAL A 19 49.13 -5.41 -21.66
N ARG A 20 49.32 -6.44 -22.46
CA ARG A 20 48.31 -7.48 -22.72
C ARG A 20 47.99 -8.29 -21.46
N LEU A 21 49.00 -8.63 -20.65
CA LEU A 21 48.81 -9.36 -19.39
C LEU A 21 48.04 -8.51 -18.36
N VAL A 22 48.38 -7.23 -18.22
CA VAL A 22 47.67 -6.29 -17.31
C VAL A 22 46.24 -6.06 -17.75
N THR A 23 45.97 -5.92 -19.05
CA THR A 23 44.58 -5.78 -19.57
C THR A 23 43.79 -7.10 -19.39
N LEU A 24 44.39 -8.26 -19.59
CA LEU A 24 43.72 -9.55 -19.32
C LEU A 24 43.42 -9.73 -17.80
N LEU A 25 44.38 -9.38 -16.93
CA LEU A 25 44.14 -9.40 -15.47
C LEU A 25 43.05 -8.40 -15.04
N ALA A 26 43.03 -7.19 -15.62
CA ALA A 26 42.00 -6.23 -15.37
C ALA A 26 40.61 -6.66 -15.85
N MET A 27 40.53 -7.30 -17.03
CA MET A 27 39.28 -7.90 -17.53
C MET A 27 38.85 -9.11 -16.70
N LEU A 28 39.78 -9.95 -16.23
CA LEU A 28 39.44 -11.04 -15.30
C LEU A 28 38.97 -10.51 -13.93
N LEU A 29 39.62 -9.45 -13.39
CA LEU A 29 39.14 -8.82 -12.16
C LEU A 29 37.76 -8.17 -12.34
N PHE A 30 37.51 -7.56 -13.48
CA PHE A 30 36.19 -6.97 -13.82
C PHE A 30 35.15 -8.10 -14.01
N ALA A 31 35.48 -9.21 -14.61
CA ALA A 31 34.60 -10.37 -14.75
C ALA A 31 34.31 -11.06 -13.41
N VAL A 32 35.27 -11.11 -12.49
CA VAL A 32 35.08 -11.65 -11.13
C VAL A 32 34.30 -10.68 -10.26
N LEU A 33 34.43 -9.37 -10.48
CA LEU A 33 33.60 -8.36 -9.82
C LEU A 33 32.18 -8.27 -10.38
N SER A 34 31.98 -8.63 -11.66
CA SER A 34 30.66 -8.67 -12.30
C SER A 34 29.93 -9.98 -12.06
N SER A 35 30.60 -11.04 -11.63
CA SER A 35 30.00 -12.30 -11.23
C SER A 35 29.73 -12.37 -9.72
N ARG A 36 29.46 -11.26 -9.03
CA ARG A 36 28.49 -11.33 -7.96
C ARG A 36 27.16 -11.70 -8.63
N ALA A 37 26.95 -13.01 -8.77
CA ALA A 37 25.62 -13.51 -8.93
C ALA A 37 24.78 -12.81 -7.88
N VAL A 38 23.89 -11.93 -8.30
CA VAL A 38 22.71 -11.62 -7.53
C VAL A 38 22.15 -13.00 -7.27
N ALA A 39 22.35 -13.52 -6.06
CA ALA A 39 21.65 -14.70 -5.63
C ALA A 39 20.19 -14.37 -5.95
N GLN A 40 19.65 -15.06 -6.96
CA GLN A 40 18.23 -14.97 -7.22
C GLN A 40 17.62 -15.33 -5.89
N ASP A 41 16.96 -14.34 -5.29
CA ASP A 41 16.17 -14.54 -4.09
C ASP A 41 15.09 -15.56 -4.49
N HIS A 42 15.38 -16.84 -4.29
CA HIS A 42 14.40 -17.92 -4.38
C HIS A 42 13.54 -17.93 -3.12
N GLY A 43 13.53 -16.80 -2.40
CA GLY A 43 12.68 -16.54 -1.25
C GLY A 43 11.21 -16.62 -1.61
N LEU A 44 10.40 -16.80 -0.60
CA LEU A 44 8.96 -16.75 -0.72
C LEU A 44 8.53 -15.39 -1.29
N PRO A 45 7.46 -15.34 -2.10
CA PRO A 45 6.99 -14.08 -2.66
C PRO A 45 6.59 -13.10 -1.54
N TRP A 46 6.86 -11.83 -1.78
CA TRP A 46 6.47 -10.75 -0.89
C TRP A 46 4.96 -10.49 -0.99
N THR A 47 4.35 -10.26 0.15
CA THR A 47 2.93 -9.91 0.30
C THR A 47 2.84 -8.61 1.09
N GLY A 48 2.10 -7.63 0.59
CA GLY A 48 1.84 -6.41 1.34
C GLY A 48 0.97 -6.68 2.55
N THR A 49 1.35 -6.15 3.72
CA THR A 49 0.58 -6.27 4.96
C THR A 49 -0.02 -4.95 5.41
N TRP A 50 0.54 -3.83 4.98
CA TRP A 50 0.05 -2.49 5.21
C TRP A 50 0.48 -1.56 4.08
N ALA A 51 -0.37 -0.61 3.71
CA ALA A 51 -0.05 0.44 2.76
C ALA A 51 -0.83 1.73 3.04
N ALA A 52 -0.33 2.85 2.53
CA ALA A 52 -1.03 4.13 2.46
C ALA A 52 -0.67 4.85 1.17
N SER A 53 -1.67 5.34 0.44
CA SER A 53 -1.47 6.08 -0.81
C SER A 53 -0.69 7.37 -0.60
N PRO A 54 0.42 7.58 -1.31
CA PRO A 54 1.18 8.82 -1.22
C PRO A 54 0.46 10.00 -1.88
N MET A 55 0.55 11.14 -1.23
CA MET A 55 0.04 12.43 -1.66
C MET A 55 1.13 13.50 -1.54
N ARG A 56 0.89 14.69 -2.14
CA ARG A 56 1.74 15.85 -1.96
C ARG A 56 1.30 16.65 -0.72
N ASP A 57 2.22 16.94 0.18
CA ASP A 57 1.99 17.82 1.33
C ASP A 57 2.25 19.30 0.93
N ASP A 58 1.27 19.93 0.30
CA ASP A 58 1.40 21.33 -0.16
C ASP A 58 1.37 22.36 0.99
N ALA A 59 0.94 21.97 2.18
CA ALA A 59 0.82 22.85 3.35
C ALA A 59 1.94 22.62 4.39
N GLY A 60 2.71 21.54 4.25
CA GLY A 60 3.75 21.14 5.18
C GLY A 60 4.98 22.03 5.13
N LYS A 61 5.72 22.02 6.23
CA LYS A 61 7.02 22.73 6.34
C LYS A 61 8.21 21.79 6.16
N GLY A 62 7.93 20.49 5.95
CA GLY A 62 8.95 19.45 5.96
C GLY A 62 9.53 19.19 7.34
N PHE A 63 10.62 18.45 7.36
CA PHE A 63 11.32 18.00 8.56
C PHE A 63 12.80 18.36 8.47
N ASN A 64 13.47 18.49 9.61
CA ASN A 64 14.90 18.74 9.68
C ASN A 64 15.43 18.30 11.04
N ARG A 65 16.36 17.35 11.08
CA ARG A 65 16.96 16.78 12.30
C ARG A 65 15.89 16.25 13.28
N GLN A 66 14.91 15.52 12.72
CA GLN A 66 13.78 14.96 13.46
C GLN A 66 13.63 13.47 13.20
N THR A 67 13.14 12.75 14.20
CA THR A 67 12.72 11.36 14.09
C THR A 67 11.22 11.31 13.93
N LEU A 68 10.75 10.55 12.93
CA LEU A 68 9.36 10.18 12.76
C LEU A 68 9.19 8.74 13.26
N ARG A 69 8.31 8.51 14.23
CA ARG A 69 7.87 7.17 14.62
C ARG A 69 6.42 7.00 14.21
N GLN A 70 6.20 6.12 13.25
CA GLN A 70 4.91 5.90 12.61
C GLN A 70 4.41 4.51 12.96
N ILE A 71 3.16 4.44 13.41
CA ILE A 71 2.52 3.20 13.86
C ILE A 71 1.62 2.69 12.76
N VAL A 72 1.76 1.44 12.41
CA VAL A 72 0.95 0.77 11.39
C VAL A 72 0.33 -0.50 11.94
N HIS A 73 -0.89 -0.79 11.53
CA HIS A 73 -1.62 -2.00 11.91
C HIS A 73 -1.56 -3.01 10.77
N THR A 74 -0.88 -4.12 11.01
CA THR A 74 -0.65 -5.17 10.02
C THR A 74 -1.91 -6.00 9.75
N SER A 75 -2.10 -6.47 8.53
CA SER A 75 -3.18 -7.40 8.19
C SER A 75 -2.73 -8.86 8.29
N VAL A 76 -1.65 -9.22 7.62
CA VAL A 76 -1.03 -10.55 7.67
C VAL A 76 0.34 -10.49 8.33
N GLY A 77 0.82 -11.62 8.83
CA GLY A 77 2.14 -11.74 9.45
C GLY A 77 3.15 -12.45 8.58
N GLY A 78 4.41 -12.50 9.06
CA GLY A 78 5.50 -13.20 8.41
C GLY A 78 6.83 -13.05 9.15
N HIS A 79 7.84 -13.82 8.77
CA HIS A 79 9.16 -13.80 9.45
C HIS A 79 10.12 -12.78 8.89
N MET A 80 9.94 -12.34 7.65
CA MET A 80 10.77 -11.31 7.04
C MET A 80 9.91 -10.11 6.72
N ALA A 81 10.47 -8.91 6.93
CA ALA A 81 9.83 -7.64 6.60
C ALA A 81 10.68 -6.82 5.65
N ARG A 82 10.07 -5.95 4.85
CA ARG A 82 10.73 -4.84 4.15
C ARG A 82 9.81 -3.63 4.10
N ILE A 83 10.39 -2.46 4.05
CA ILE A 83 9.64 -1.20 4.02
C ILE A 83 9.91 -0.44 2.73
N HIS A 84 8.95 0.39 2.33
CA HIS A 84 9.09 1.28 1.19
C HIS A 84 9.14 2.72 1.67
N ILE A 85 10.17 3.46 1.23
CA ILE A 85 10.31 4.91 1.48
C ILE A 85 10.14 5.65 0.17
N SER A 86 9.18 6.57 0.13
CA SER A 86 8.79 7.31 -1.06
C SER A 86 9.13 8.79 -0.94
N ASN A 87 9.77 9.33 -1.96
CA ASN A 87 9.98 10.75 -2.20
C ASN A 87 9.28 11.20 -3.49
N LEU A 88 8.15 10.54 -3.80
CA LEU A 88 7.44 10.68 -5.07
C LEU A 88 7.06 12.14 -5.37
N PHE A 89 6.62 12.87 -4.35
CA PHE A 89 6.20 14.27 -4.48
C PHE A 89 7.23 15.28 -3.94
N GLY A 90 8.39 14.80 -3.51
CA GLY A 90 9.49 15.66 -3.09
C GLY A 90 10.14 16.39 -4.26
N ILE A 91 10.73 17.56 -3.98
CA ILE A 91 11.43 18.39 -4.98
C ILE A 91 12.93 18.42 -4.75
N GLN A 92 13.42 17.80 -3.69
CA GLN A 92 14.84 17.65 -3.35
C GLN A 92 15.11 16.25 -2.82
N PRO A 93 16.38 15.77 -2.85
CA PRO A 93 16.71 14.46 -2.32
C PRO A 93 16.33 14.32 -0.84
N LEU A 94 15.68 13.22 -0.48
CA LEU A 94 15.31 12.83 0.88
C LEU A 94 16.39 11.91 1.45
N THR A 95 17.01 12.26 2.55
CA THR A 95 17.87 11.33 3.31
C THR A 95 17.09 10.78 4.50
N ALA A 96 16.91 9.47 4.55
CA ALA A 96 16.42 8.73 5.72
C ALA A 96 17.59 7.95 6.32
N ALA A 97 17.83 8.12 7.60
CA ALA A 97 18.94 7.50 8.33
C ALA A 97 18.43 6.79 9.59
N ASP A 98 19.25 5.89 10.11
CA ASP A 98 18.99 5.10 11.33
C ASP A 98 17.52 4.62 11.41
N VAL A 99 17.08 3.91 10.35
CA VAL A 99 15.70 3.43 10.23
C VAL A 99 15.53 2.18 11.07
N HIS A 100 14.45 2.12 11.84
CA HIS A 100 14.13 1.00 12.72
C HIS A 100 12.72 0.46 12.49
N ILE A 101 12.55 -0.85 12.70
CA ILE A 101 11.28 -1.54 12.78
C ILE A 101 11.18 -2.28 14.10
N ALA A 102 10.05 -2.15 14.82
CA ALA A 102 9.83 -2.82 16.09
C ALA A 102 8.35 -3.08 16.32
N ARG A 103 8.00 -4.04 17.17
CA ARG A 103 6.64 -4.18 17.66
C ARG A 103 6.32 -3.00 18.59
N ARG A 104 5.14 -2.38 18.39
CA ARG A 104 4.64 -1.36 19.33
C ARG A 104 4.28 -2.02 20.67
N SER A 105 4.57 -1.34 21.75
CA SER A 105 4.09 -1.70 23.10
C SER A 105 2.86 -0.87 23.44
N THR A 106 3.03 0.41 23.69
CA THR A 106 1.95 1.37 23.93
C THR A 106 2.41 2.77 23.53
N ASP A 107 1.52 3.63 23.13
CA ASP A 107 1.81 5.00 22.68
C ASP A 107 3.00 5.03 21.70
N SER A 108 4.05 5.78 22.01
CA SER A 108 5.29 5.84 21.23
C SER A 108 6.29 4.73 21.57
N SER A 109 5.98 3.83 22.53
CA SER A 109 6.93 2.86 23.04
C SER A 109 6.95 1.58 22.20
N ILE A 110 8.13 0.98 22.11
CA ILE A 110 8.37 -0.28 21.40
C ILE A 110 8.75 -1.41 22.38
N VAL A 111 8.57 -2.63 21.93
CA VAL A 111 9.07 -3.83 22.62
C VAL A 111 10.55 -3.97 22.27
N ALA A 112 11.46 -3.54 23.16
CA ALA A 112 12.89 -3.41 22.93
C ALA A 112 13.56 -4.65 22.33
N ALA A 113 13.15 -5.87 22.74
CA ALA A 113 13.71 -7.12 22.22
C ALA A 113 13.40 -7.36 20.72
N THR A 114 12.41 -6.65 20.17
CA THR A 114 12.00 -6.77 18.78
C THR A 114 12.59 -5.72 17.86
N ASP A 115 13.31 -4.73 18.39
CA ASP A 115 13.88 -3.65 17.59
C ASP A 115 14.93 -4.17 16.62
N ARG A 116 14.80 -3.78 15.36
CA ARG A 116 15.73 -4.12 14.27
C ARG A 116 16.06 -2.88 13.45
N LYS A 117 17.35 -2.74 13.13
CA LYS A 117 17.80 -1.74 12.15
C LYS A 117 17.42 -2.20 10.75
N VAL A 118 16.90 -1.27 9.96
CA VAL A 118 16.60 -1.45 8.56
C VAL A 118 17.76 -0.92 7.73
N GLN A 119 18.17 -1.68 6.72
CA GLN A 119 19.26 -1.32 5.82
C GLN A 119 18.74 -1.14 4.38
N PHE A 120 19.53 -0.45 3.58
CA PHE A 120 19.30 -0.21 2.16
C PHE A 120 20.62 -0.47 1.42
N ASP A 121 20.68 -1.54 0.62
CA ASP A 121 21.94 -2.03 0.01
C ASP A 121 23.08 -2.20 1.04
N GLY A 122 22.75 -2.69 2.23
CA GLY A 122 23.67 -2.90 3.35
C GLY A 122 24.05 -1.63 4.13
N LEU A 123 23.51 -0.47 3.78
CA LEU A 123 23.77 0.81 4.44
C LEU A 123 22.66 1.15 5.46
N SER A 124 23.04 1.82 6.55
CA SER A 124 22.10 2.29 7.58
C SER A 124 21.38 3.60 7.22
N PHE A 125 21.53 4.08 6.01
CA PHE A 125 20.85 5.25 5.47
C PHE A 125 20.57 5.08 3.99
N VAL A 126 19.63 5.87 3.47
CA VAL A 126 19.34 5.96 2.04
C VAL A 126 19.05 7.39 1.63
N THR A 127 19.41 7.74 0.39
CA THR A 127 19.01 9.01 -0.23
C THR A 127 18.08 8.72 -1.39
N VAL A 128 16.81 9.08 -1.23
CA VAL A 128 15.73 8.87 -2.20
C VAL A 128 15.61 10.11 -3.09
N GLN A 129 15.79 9.94 -4.39
CA GLN A 129 15.70 11.06 -5.32
C GLN A 129 14.24 11.55 -5.47
N PRO A 130 14.01 12.82 -5.83
CA PRO A 130 12.69 13.33 -6.17
C PRO A 130 11.99 12.45 -7.22
N GLY A 131 10.70 12.19 -7.04
CA GLY A 131 9.90 11.38 -7.95
C GLY A 131 10.15 9.88 -7.88
N THR A 132 10.93 9.39 -6.89
CA THR A 132 11.26 7.96 -6.76
C THR A 132 10.87 7.37 -5.41
N GLU A 133 10.92 6.04 -5.36
CA GLU A 133 10.73 5.24 -4.17
C GLU A 133 11.86 4.22 -4.04
N VAL A 134 12.18 3.80 -2.83
CA VAL A 134 13.17 2.78 -2.53
C VAL A 134 12.58 1.73 -1.59
N ILE A 135 13.03 0.50 -1.75
CA ILE A 135 12.65 -0.64 -0.91
C ILE A 135 13.86 -1.02 -0.08
N SER A 136 13.66 -1.30 1.21
CA SER A 136 14.74 -1.74 2.09
C SER A 136 15.21 -3.15 1.77
N ASP A 137 16.40 -3.49 2.28
CA ASP A 137 16.82 -4.88 2.39
C ASP A 137 15.81 -5.66 3.26
N PRO A 138 15.69 -6.99 3.05
CA PRO A 138 14.92 -7.84 3.94
C PRO A 138 15.44 -7.79 5.37
N VAL A 139 14.52 -7.63 6.33
CA VAL A 139 14.83 -7.59 7.76
C VAL A 139 14.30 -8.87 8.42
N ASP A 140 15.15 -9.57 9.17
CA ASP A 140 14.74 -10.68 10.04
C ASP A 140 13.93 -10.11 11.22
N PHE A 141 12.63 -9.99 10.98
CA PHE A 141 11.68 -9.40 11.90
C PHE A 141 10.34 -10.12 11.79
N TYR A 142 9.93 -10.75 12.88
CA TYR A 142 8.60 -11.36 12.94
C TYR A 142 7.51 -10.30 13.05
N VAL A 143 6.73 -10.17 11.98
CA VAL A 143 5.53 -9.33 11.91
C VAL A 143 4.34 -10.16 12.38
N PRO A 144 3.70 -9.81 13.51
CA PRO A 144 2.47 -10.49 13.91
C PRO A 144 1.29 -10.10 13.01
N ARG A 145 0.28 -10.95 12.91
CA ARG A 145 -1.01 -10.64 12.26
C ARG A 145 -1.82 -9.70 13.14
N LEU A 146 -2.54 -8.74 12.55
CA LEU A 146 -3.41 -7.78 13.25
C LEU A 146 -2.72 -7.15 14.46
N ALA A 147 -1.51 -6.65 14.28
CA ALA A 147 -0.71 -6.07 15.34
C ALA A 147 -0.12 -4.72 14.94
N ASP A 148 0.19 -3.92 15.93
CA ASP A 148 0.83 -2.63 15.71
C ASP A 148 2.35 -2.77 15.63
N VAL A 149 2.92 -2.24 14.56
CA VAL A 149 4.36 -2.15 14.30
C VAL A 149 4.74 -0.67 14.23
N ALA A 150 5.86 -0.33 14.86
CA ALA A 150 6.46 1.00 14.84
C ALA A 150 7.58 1.04 13.81
N ILE A 151 7.48 1.96 12.85
CA ILE A 151 8.55 2.31 11.91
C ILE A 151 9.10 3.66 12.33
N SER A 152 10.39 3.70 12.67
CA SER A 152 11.07 4.94 13.05
C SER A 152 12.13 5.28 12.02
N LEU A 153 12.16 6.53 11.56
CA LEU A 153 13.15 7.01 10.62
C LEU A 153 13.67 8.40 11.06
N TYR A 154 14.98 8.58 11.07
CA TYR A 154 15.62 9.84 11.33
C TYR A 154 15.86 10.61 10.05
N LEU A 155 15.50 11.88 10.03
CA LEU A 155 15.63 12.81 8.90
C LEU A 155 16.73 13.85 9.24
N PRO A 156 17.99 13.60 8.89
CA PRO A 156 19.13 14.44 9.32
C PRO A 156 19.15 15.81 8.65
N ASN A 157 18.56 15.93 7.47
CA ASN A 157 18.63 17.12 6.62
C ASN A 157 17.22 17.70 6.36
N PRO A 158 17.09 18.98 5.98
CA PRO A 158 15.82 19.53 5.52
C PRO A 158 15.23 18.70 4.39
N THR A 159 13.98 18.28 4.52
CA THR A 159 13.32 17.43 3.52
C THR A 159 12.59 18.22 2.43
N GLY A 160 12.31 19.51 2.66
CA GLY A 160 11.32 20.22 1.87
C GLY A 160 9.92 19.68 2.09
N LEU A 161 9.03 19.90 1.12
CA LEU A 161 7.67 19.35 1.14
C LEU A 161 7.71 17.82 1.12
N ALA A 162 6.85 17.21 1.93
CA ALA A 162 6.84 15.77 2.09
C ALA A 162 5.96 15.06 1.05
N THR A 163 6.35 13.82 0.73
CA THR A 163 5.42 12.81 0.29
C THR A 163 4.72 12.29 1.55
N TYR A 164 3.39 12.38 1.61
CA TYR A 164 2.65 12.01 2.81
C TYR A 164 1.32 11.33 2.47
N HIS A 165 0.70 10.74 3.48
CA HIS A 165 -0.70 10.35 3.49
C HIS A 165 -1.38 11.09 4.64
N GLN A 166 -2.42 11.87 4.33
CA GLN A 166 -2.97 12.85 5.26
C GLN A 166 -3.73 12.21 6.42
N SER A 167 -4.58 11.23 6.15
CA SER A 167 -5.65 10.79 7.05
C SER A 167 -5.45 9.35 7.52
N GLY A 168 -4.36 9.09 8.25
CA GLY A 168 -4.04 7.75 8.74
C GLY A 168 -4.91 7.25 9.89
N PHE A 169 -5.65 8.14 10.59
CA PHE A 169 -6.47 7.84 11.78
C PHE A 169 -5.72 7.02 12.84
N GLN A 170 -4.41 7.14 12.86
CA GLN A 170 -3.48 6.51 13.78
C GLN A 170 -2.50 7.58 14.31
N THR A 171 -2.30 7.62 15.62
CA THR A 171 -1.37 8.56 16.24
C THR A 171 0.07 8.17 15.91
N ASN A 172 0.78 9.07 15.25
CA ASN A 172 2.19 9.02 14.91
C ASN A 172 2.96 10.12 15.69
N TYR A 173 4.26 9.94 15.85
CA TYR A 173 5.08 10.74 16.76
C TYR A 173 6.25 11.37 16.02
N ILE A 174 6.48 12.68 16.27
CA ILE A 174 7.56 13.45 15.72
C ILE A 174 8.40 13.95 16.89
N ALA A 175 9.70 13.61 16.93
CA ALA A 175 10.62 14.01 17.98
C ALA A 175 11.85 14.71 17.38
N ASP A 176 12.46 15.62 18.14
CA ASP A 176 13.69 16.28 17.73
C ASP A 176 14.91 15.36 17.95
N GLY A 177 15.89 15.46 17.06
CA GLY A 177 17.10 14.65 17.07
C GLY A 177 16.88 13.22 16.58
N ASP A 178 17.93 12.41 16.69
CA ASP A 178 17.90 10.99 16.40
C ASP A 178 17.57 10.19 17.67
N VAL A 179 16.33 9.72 17.72
CA VAL A 179 15.79 8.86 18.78
C VAL A 179 15.10 7.63 18.19
N SER A 180 15.45 7.26 16.94
CA SER A 180 14.81 6.17 16.19
C SER A 180 14.89 4.83 16.90
N GLY A 181 16.02 4.49 17.52
CA GLY A 181 16.22 3.27 18.30
C GLY A 181 15.78 3.36 19.77
N SER A 182 15.22 4.50 20.23
CA SER A 182 14.80 4.64 21.64
C SER A 182 13.55 3.81 21.95
N ILE A 183 13.52 3.15 23.11
CA ILE A 183 12.38 2.34 23.55
C ILE A 183 11.10 3.18 23.64
N SER A 184 11.21 4.38 24.21
CA SER A 184 10.13 5.36 24.27
C SER A 184 10.68 6.71 23.81
N ILE A 185 9.87 7.47 23.10
CA ILE A 185 10.24 8.81 22.68
C ILE A 185 9.30 9.84 23.31
N SER A 186 9.88 11.01 23.67
CA SER A 186 9.09 12.17 24.09
C SER A 186 8.81 12.99 22.82
N PRO A 187 7.60 12.94 22.25
CA PRO A 187 7.33 13.63 21.01
C PRO A 187 7.25 15.14 21.22
N ALA A 188 7.87 15.89 20.32
CA ALA A 188 7.64 17.33 20.22
C ALA A 188 6.22 17.62 19.67
N LYS A 189 5.68 16.68 18.90
CA LYS A 189 4.36 16.80 18.26
C LYS A 189 3.84 15.40 17.88
N THR A 190 2.52 15.24 17.88
CA THR A 190 1.82 14.08 17.28
C THR A 190 1.13 14.50 15.99
N THR A 191 0.83 13.51 15.15
CA THR A 191 0.09 13.68 13.90
C THR A 191 -0.66 12.40 13.57
N GLN A 192 -1.71 12.49 12.75
CA GLN A 192 -2.40 11.33 12.19
C GLN A 192 -2.01 11.06 10.73
N SER A 193 -1.01 11.75 10.22
CA SER A 193 -0.49 11.55 8.86
C SER A 193 0.71 10.60 8.87
N TYR A 194 0.91 9.91 7.76
CA TYR A 194 2.14 9.17 7.46
C TYR A 194 3.02 10.01 6.53
N TYR A 195 4.34 9.93 6.71
CA TYR A 195 5.31 10.69 5.92
C TYR A 195 6.40 9.77 5.40
N PHE A 196 6.65 9.83 4.10
CA PHE A 196 7.70 9.11 3.37
C PHE A 196 7.62 7.59 3.42
N PHE A 197 6.96 7.00 4.39
CA PHE A 197 6.74 5.57 4.53
C PHE A 197 5.39 5.19 3.94
N VAL A 198 5.38 4.29 2.95
CA VAL A 198 4.18 3.99 2.14
C VAL A 198 3.74 2.53 2.15
N ASN A 199 4.67 1.58 2.37
CA ASN A 199 4.34 0.15 2.40
C ASN A 199 5.17 -0.62 3.44
N LEU A 200 4.54 -1.63 4.04
CA LEU A 200 5.18 -2.70 4.79
C LEU A 200 4.81 -4.04 4.14
N ASP A 201 5.82 -4.78 3.71
CA ASP A 201 5.66 -6.10 3.12
C ASP A 201 6.24 -7.17 4.03
N VAL A 202 5.71 -8.39 3.90
CA VAL A 202 6.17 -9.57 4.62
C VAL A 202 6.38 -10.75 3.68
N GLN A 203 7.26 -11.67 4.06
CA GLN A 203 7.26 -13.03 3.53
C GLN A 203 6.44 -13.91 4.47
N LEU A 204 5.34 -14.46 3.94
CA LEU A 204 4.43 -15.30 4.72
C LEU A 204 5.13 -16.59 5.17
N ASP A 205 4.80 -17.07 6.37
CA ASP A 205 5.38 -18.26 6.94
C ASP A 205 5.08 -19.52 6.12
N VAL A 206 6.12 -20.34 5.91
CA VAL A 206 5.98 -21.62 5.17
C VAL A 206 5.26 -22.66 6.03
N GLN A 207 5.37 -22.57 7.34
CA GLN A 207 4.82 -23.56 8.30
C GLN A 207 3.30 -23.45 8.50
N ASP A 208 2.75 -22.28 8.18
CA ASP A 208 1.30 -22.06 8.15
C ASP A 208 0.65 -22.57 6.86
N LEU A 209 1.38 -23.33 6.04
CA LEU A 209 1.04 -23.62 4.68
C LEU A 209 0.82 -25.11 4.47
N ASP A 210 -0.41 -25.54 4.58
CA ASP A 210 -0.84 -26.74 3.90
C ASP A 210 -0.60 -26.58 2.38
N VAL A 211 -0.18 -27.62 1.69
CA VAL A 211 0.20 -27.56 0.25
C VAL A 211 -0.94 -27.00 -0.62
N GLN A 212 -2.17 -27.06 -0.09
CA GLN A 212 -3.40 -26.54 -0.70
C GLN A 212 -3.52 -25.01 -0.63
N ASP A 213 -2.88 -24.35 0.38
CA ASP A 213 -3.03 -22.92 0.67
C ASP A 213 -2.18 -22.00 -0.25
N ARG A 214 -1.40 -22.54 -1.19
CA ARG A 214 -0.59 -21.72 -2.10
C ARG A 214 -1.43 -20.84 -3.03
N ALA A 215 -2.68 -21.23 -3.27
CA ALA A 215 -3.60 -20.51 -4.16
C ALA A 215 -4.28 -19.31 -3.47
N ASP A 216 -4.34 -19.29 -2.15
CA ASP A 216 -5.05 -18.29 -1.34
C ASP A 216 -4.11 -17.20 -0.79
N ARG A 217 -2.94 -17.01 -1.41
CA ARG A 217 -1.95 -16.02 -1.01
C ARG A 217 -2.02 -14.79 -1.89
N GLY A 218 -1.63 -13.69 -1.32
CA GLY A 218 -1.49 -12.42 -2.00
C GLY A 218 -2.11 -11.30 -1.19
N SER A 219 -2.40 -10.20 -1.88
CA SER A 219 -3.00 -9.02 -1.27
C SER A 219 -4.27 -8.63 -1.99
N VAL A 220 -5.24 -8.10 -1.24
CA VAL A 220 -6.35 -7.31 -1.75
C VAL A 220 -6.05 -5.84 -1.49
N VAL A 221 -6.14 -5.03 -2.52
CA VAL A 221 -6.04 -3.57 -2.43
C VAL A 221 -7.44 -3.01 -2.33
N THR A 222 -7.71 -2.18 -1.33
CA THR A 222 -8.95 -1.40 -1.24
C THR A 222 -8.68 -0.01 -1.77
N LEU A 223 -9.18 0.31 -2.97
CA LEU A 223 -9.03 1.60 -3.64
C LEU A 223 -10.31 2.41 -3.47
N GLY A 224 -10.20 3.65 -3.02
CA GLY A 224 -11.36 4.49 -2.79
C GLY A 224 -10.99 5.86 -2.23
N ALA A 225 -12.01 6.57 -1.77
CA ALA A 225 -11.87 7.89 -1.17
C ALA A 225 -11.93 7.84 0.37
N SER A 226 -12.70 8.74 0.99
CA SER A 226 -12.74 8.91 2.45
C SER A 226 -13.35 7.73 3.20
N ILE A 227 -14.35 7.06 2.65
CA ILE A 227 -14.97 5.89 3.29
C ILE A 227 -13.96 4.74 3.33
N THR A 228 -13.18 4.57 2.27
CA THR A 228 -12.11 3.56 2.20
C THR A 228 -10.91 3.94 3.06
N ASP A 229 -10.50 5.20 3.05
CA ASP A 229 -9.45 5.75 3.92
C ASP A 229 -9.82 5.58 5.41
N GLY A 230 -11.11 5.60 5.73
CA GLY A 230 -11.67 5.38 7.05
C GLY A 230 -12.06 6.65 7.79
N TYR A 231 -12.43 7.70 7.05
CA TYR A 231 -12.90 8.95 7.64
C TYR A 231 -14.08 8.67 8.59
N SER A 232 -14.11 9.38 9.70
CA SER A 232 -15.06 9.20 10.82
C SER A 232 -14.91 7.90 11.61
N SER A 233 -13.92 7.03 11.32
CA SER A 233 -13.56 5.96 12.24
C SER A 233 -12.84 6.53 13.46
N ARG A 234 -12.99 5.85 14.61
CA ARG A 234 -12.31 6.24 15.84
C ARG A 234 -10.81 6.04 15.70
N ALA A 235 -10.04 7.12 15.88
CA ALA A 235 -8.58 7.07 15.82
C ALA A 235 -7.99 6.04 16.80
N ASP A 236 -6.86 5.45 16.44
CA ASP A 236 -6.09 4.47 17.23
C ASP A 236 -6.84 3.16 17.56
N THR A 237 -7.97 2.87 16.90
CA THR A 237 -8.77 1.66 17.17
C THR A 237 -8.82 0.68 16.02
N ASN A 238 -8.23 1.01 14.87
CA ASN A 238 -8.20 0.17 13.68
C ASN A 238 -9.60 -0.29 13.21
N ARG A 239 -10.59 0.62 13.22
CA ARG A 239 -12.00 0.37 12.87
C ARG A 239 -12.37 0.84 11.46
N ARG A 240 -11.40 1.03 10.58
CA ARG A 240 -11.64 1.28 9.16
C ARG A 240 -12.14 -0.01 8.50
N TRP A 241 -13.05 0.07 7.54
CA TRP A 241 -13.60 -1.17 6.94
C TRP A 241 -12.54 -2.11 6.33
N PRO A 242 -11.39 -1.64 5.77
CA PRO A 242 -10.33 -2.55 5.35
C PRO A 242 -9.67 -3.29 6.52
N ASN A 243 -9.57 -2.68 7.71
CA ASN A 243 -9.09 -3.37 8.92
C ASN A 243 -10.10 -4.42 9.42
N ASP A 244 -11.40 -4.09 9.42
CA ASP A 244 -12.46 -5.02 9.77
C ASP A 244 -12.53 -6.19 8.76
N LEU A 245 -12.28 -5.94 7.46
CA LEU A 245 -12.11 -7.00 6.46
C LEU A 245 -10.91 -7.90 6.79
N ALA A 246 -9.76 -7.32 7.14
CA ALA A 246 -8.57 -8.10 7.52
C ALA A 246 -8.85 -9.01 8.73
N LEU A 247 -9.58 -8.52 9.72
CA LEU A 247 -10.02 -9.31 10.88
C LEU A 247 -10.95 -10.47 10.46
N ARG A 248 -11.91 -10.21 9.57
CA ARG A 248 -12.82 -11.24 9.04
C ARG A 248 -12.09 -12.32 8.25
N LEU A 249 -11.14 -11.93 7.38
CA LEU A 249 -10.29 -12.86 6.63
C LEU A 249 -9.51 -13.77 7.59
N LEU A 250 -8.83 -13.19 8.58
CA LEU A 250 -8.07 -13.95 9.57
C LEU A 250 -8.95 -14.94 10.34
N ASN A 251 -10.12 -14.49 10.83
CA ASN A 251 -11.06 -15.33 11.56
C ASN A 251 -11.64 -16.49 10.72
N SER A 252 -11.62 -16.33 9.40
CA SER A 252 -12.05 -17.37 8.43
C SER A 252 -10.89 -18.24 7.94
N GLY A 253 -9.68 -18.08 8.49
CA GLY A 253 -8.48 -18.82 8.09
C GLY A 253 -7.89 -18.40 6.74
N ILE A 254 -8.34 -17.28 6.16
CA ILE A 254 -7.86 -16.76 4.87
C ILE A 254 -6.66 -15.83 5.12
N ASN A 255 -5.50 -16.20 4.55
CA ASN A 255 -4.23 -15.51 4.81
C ASN A 255 -3.87 -14.55 3.68
N ILE A 256 -4.67 -13.50 3.50
CA ILE A 256 -4.52 -12.48 2.46
C ILE A 256 -4.27 -11.12 3.10
N GLY A 257 -3.25 -10.40 2.59
CA GLY A 257 -2.96 -9.03 3.01
C GLY A 257 -4.05 -8.06 2.56
N VAL A 258 -4.39 -7.08 3.38
CA VAL A 258 -5.31 -5.99 3.05
C VAL A 258 -4.54 -4.69 3.03
N LEU A 259 -4.51 -4.03 1.86
CA LEU A 259 -3.79 -2.79 1.61
C LEU A 259 -4.78 -1.65 1.40
N ASN A 260 -4.84 -0.72 2.35
CA ASN A 260 -5.72 0.43 2.23
C ASN A 260 -5.05 1.52 1.38
N GLN A 261 -5.60 1.74 0.20
CA GLN A 261 -5.20 2.78 -0.75
C GLN A 261 -6.31 3.84 -0.93
N GLY A 262 -7.09 4.08 0.13
CA GLY A 262 -8.03 5.19 0.20
C GLY A 262 -7.30 6.53 0.29
N ILE A 263 -7.89 7.59 -0.26
CA ILE A 263 -7.48 8.98 -0.07
C ILE A 263 -8.73 9.82 0.19
N SER A 264 -8.87 10.37 1.38
CA SER A 264 -10.01 11.22 1.72
C SER A 264 -10.17 12.39 0.74
N GLY A 265 -11.34 12.52 0.11
CA GLY A 265 -11.61 13.54 -0.93
C GLY A 265 -11.14 13.18 -2.33
N ASN A 266 -10.62 11.96 -2.56
CA ASN A 266 -10.17 11.52 -3.89
C ASN A 266 -11.35 11.40 -4.86
N ARG A 267 -11.04 11.45 -6.14
CA ARG A 267 -11.98 11.36 -7.27
C ARG A 267 -11.53 10.32 -8.26
N LEU A 268 -12.48 9.76 -8.99
CA LEU A 268 -12.19 8.78 -10.04
C LEU A 268 -11.46 9.41 -11.23
N LEU A 269 -12.02 10.52 -11.78
CA LEU A 269 -11.62 11.04 -13.08
C LEU A 269 -10.61 12.17 -13.02
N VAL A 270 -10.69 13.03 -12.02
CA VAL A 270 -9.90 14.27 -11.97
C VAL A 270 -9.13 14.38 -10.65
N ALA A 271 -7.93 14.94 -10.71
CA ALA A 271 -7.15 15.22 -9.51
C ALA A 271 -7.93 16.17 -8.55
N GLY A 272 -7.73 15.95 -7.27
CA GLY A 272 -8.33 16.74 -6.21
C GLY A 272 -7.49 16.57 -4.96
N ALA A 273 -8.00 15.87 -3.95
CA ALA A 273 -7.15 15.36 -2.90
C ALA A 273 -6.31 14.21 -3.50
N GLY A 274 -5.05 14.51 -3.81
CA GLY A 274 -4.15 13.62 -4.53
C GLY A 274 -4.46 13.44 -6.02
N ASP A 275 -3.72 12.52 -6.66
CA ASP A 275 -3.97 12.10 -8.04
C ASP A 275 -5.30 11.36 -8.13
N SER A 276 -6.02 11.48 -9.26
CA SER A 276 -7.26 10.73 -9.48
C SER A 276 -7.02 9.22 -9.41
N ALA A 277 -8.07 8.45 -9.03
CA ALA A 277 -7.97 6.99 -8.99
C ALA A 277 -7.46 6.40 -10.32
N GLU A 278 -7.89 6.94 -11.47
CA GLU A 278 -7.36 6.54 -12.78
C GLU A 278 -5.86 6.79 -12.93
N THR A 279 -5.36 7.93 -12.46
CA THR A 279 -3.95 8.29 -12.57
C THR A 279 -3.07 7.45 -11.64
N ARG A 280 -3.51 7.22 -10.40
CA ARG A 280 -2.74 6.50 -9.39
C ARG A 280 -2.89 4.97 -9.43
N PHE A 281 -3.74 4.44 -10.31
CA PHE A 281 -4.10 3.02 -10.32
C PHE A 281 -2.89 2.09 -10.51
N ASP A 282 -1.96 2.39 -11.40
CA ASP A 282 -0.77 1.56 -11.61
C ASP A 282 0.12 1.54 -10.36
N ARG A 283 0.32 2.70 -9.72
CA ARG A 283 1.13 2.85 -8.53
C ARG A 283 0.47 2.20 -7.30
N ASP A 284 -0.79 2.54 -7.05
CA ASP A 284 -1.46 2.22 -5.79
C ASP A 284 -2.15 0.84 -5.83
N VAL A 285 -2.32 0.25 -7.02
CA VAL A 285 -2.96 -1.07 -7.17
C VAL A 285 -2.06 -2.06 -7.89
N LEU A 286 -1.74 -1.81 -9.17
CA LEU A 286 -1.15 -2.84 -10.03
C LEU A 286 0.29 -3.21 -9.64
N SER A 287 1.03 -2.31 -8.99
CA SER A 287 2.40 -2.54 -8.52
C SER A 287 2.47 -3.01 -7.07
N GLN A 288 1.35 -3.18 -6.38
CA GLN A 288 1.37 -3.58 -4.97
C GLN A 288 1.84 -5.03 -4.80
N PRO A 289 2.67 -5.31 -3.77
CA PRO A 289 3.26 -6.63 -3.56
C PRO A 289 2.20 -7.71 -3.34
N GLY A 290 2.21 -8.71 -4.22
CA GLY A 290 1.31 -9.85 -4.15
C GLY A 290 -0.15 -9.54 -4.49
N VAL A 291 -0.45 -8.41 -5.13
CA VAL A 291 -1.84 -8.04 -5.47
C VAL A 291 -2.48 -9.07 -6.38
N ARG A 292 -3.69 -9.49 -6.02
CA ARG A 292 -4.55 -10.42 -6.79
C ARG A 292 -5.99 -9.93 -6.91
N TRP A 293 -6.40 -9.05 -6.03
CA TRP A 293 -7.73 -8.46 -5.98
C TRP A 293 -7.63 -6.97 -5.74
N VAL A 294 -8.51 -6.22 -6.36
CA VAL A 294 -8.80 -4.83 -6.00
C VAL A 294 -10.28 -4.71 -5.68
N ILE A 295 -10.61 -4.06 -4.58
CA ILE A 295 -11.97 -3.62 -4.23
C ILE A 295 -12.00 -2.12 -4.47
N PHE A 296 -12.80 -1.69 -5.45
CA PHE A 296 -12.99 -0.26 -5.75
C PHE A 296 -14.27 0.24 -5.08
N SER A 297 -14.22 1.42 -4.46
CA SER A 297 -15.33 1.91 -3.65
C SER A 297 -15.79 3.32 -4.04
N ASP A 298 -15.52 4.34 -3.24
CA ASP A 298 -16.35 5.53 -3.04
C ASP A 298 -15.89 6.80 -3.81
N ASP A 299 -14.82 6.75 -4.63
CA ASP A 299 -14.32 7.92 -5.37
C ASP A 299 -15.40 8.66 -6.18
N PRO A 300 -16.33 8.00 -6.91
CA PRO A 300 -17.30 8.69 -7.75
C PRO A 300 -18.24 9.63 -7.00
N ILE A 301 -18.48 9.43 -5.70
CA ILE A 301 -19.29 10.34 -4.89
C ILE A 301 -18.67 11.75 -4.87
N ASN A 302 -17.34 11.83 -4.75
CA ASN A 302 -16.63 13.10 -4.77
C ASN A 302 -16.59 13.74 -6.16
N ASP A 303 -16.54 12.96 -7.23
CA ASP A 303 -16.70 13.47 -8.59
C ASP A 303 -18.07 14.14 -8.75
N LEU A 304 -19.15 13.50 -8.27
CA LEU A 304 -20.51 14.02 -8.33
C LEU A 304 -20.73 15.27 -7.45
N GLY A 305 -20.10 15.29 -6.27
CA GLY A 305 -20.37 16.33 -5.26
C GLY A 305 -19.40 17.50 -5.30
N SER A 306 -18.15 17.31 -5.66
CA SER A 306 -17.09 18.32 -5.51
C SER A 306 -16.40 18.74 -6.82
N THR A 307 -16.96 18.38 -7.98
CA THR A 307 -16.49 18.80 -9.31
C THR A 307 -17.48 19.77 -9.95
N ALA A 308 -16.99 20.80 -10.63
CA ALA A 308 -17.83 21.80 -11.28
C ALA A 308 -17.40 22.03 -12.75
N PRO A 309 -18.23 21.65 -13.75
CA PRO A 309 -19.47 20.90 -13.59
C PRO A 309 -19.20 19.44 -13.20
N PRO A 310 -20.14 18.77 -12.51
CA PRO A 310 -19.97 17.37 -12.17
C PRO A 310 -20.01 16.49 -13.43
N PRO A 311 -19.25 15.39 -13.45
CA PRO A 311 -19.32 14.44 -14.56
C PRO A 311 -20.69 13.73 -14.58
N THR A 312 -21.06 13.24 -15.75
CA THR A 312 -22.24 12.39 -15.93
C THR A 312 -21.99 10.99 -15.39
N ALA A 313 -23.06 10.25 -15.05
CA ALA A 313 -22.97 8.82 -14.71
C ALA A 313 -22.23 8.02 -15.78
N LYS A 314 -22.49 8.31 -17.08
CA LYS A 314 -21.77 7.64 -18.18
C LYS A 314 -20.27 7.86 -18.14
N GLN A 315 -19.79 9.07 -17.89
CA GLN A 315 -18.37 9.35 -17.81
C GLN A 315 -17.70 8.61 -16.65
N LEU A 316 -18.40 8.49 -15.51
CA LEU A 316 -17.90 7.73 -14.35
C LEU A 316 -17.89 6.22 -14.63
N ILE A 317 -18.94 5.71 -15.28
CA ILE A 317 -18.98 4.30 -15.73
C ILE A 317 -17.84 4.02 -16.71
N ASP A 318 -17.63 4.88 -17.71
CA ASP A 318 -16.52 4.72 -18.67
C ASP A 318 -15.14 4.71 -17.94
N GLY A 319 -14.99 5.51 -16.87
CA GLY A 319 -13.80 5.50 -16.00
C GLY A 319 -13.62 4.18 -15.27
N LEU A 320 -14.70 3.66 -14.70
CA LEU A 320 -14.70 2.34 -14.03
C LEU A 320 -14.33 1.21 -15.00
N GLU A 321 -14.92 1.19 -16.18
CA GLU A 321 -14.62 0.19 -17.22
C GLU A 321 -13.14 0.20 -17.62
N ARG A 322 -12.49 1.40 -17.67
CA ARG A 322 -11.04 1.50 -17.90
C ARG A 322 -10.22 0.90 -16.77
N LEU A 323 -10.58 1.12 -15.50
CA LEU A 323 -9.90 0.50 -14.35
C LEU A 323 -10.05 -1.01 -14.35
N ILE A 324 -11.27 -1.51 -14.61
CA ILE A 324 -11.57 -2.94 -14.72
C ILE A 324 -10.69 -3.58 -15.80
N SER A 325 -10.65 -2.99 -17.00
CA SER A 325 -9.82 -3.49 -18.11
C SER A 325 -8.33 -3.58 -17.72
N ARG A 326 -7.79 -2.51 -17.10
CA ARG A 326 -6.38 -2.46 -16.67
C ARG A 326 -6.06 -3.52 -15.61
N ALA A 327 -6.96 -3.79 -14.67
CA ALA A 327 -6.80 -4.86 -13.69
C ALA A 327 -6.79 -6.24 -14.36
N HIS A 328 -7.73 -6.49 -15.26
CA HIS A 328 -7.84 -7.77 -15.98
C HIS A 328 -6.63 -8.04 -16.89
N GLU A 329 -6.04 -7.00 -17.53
CA GLU A 329 -4.79 -7.13 -18.30
C GLU A 329 -3.64 -7.65 -17.43
N LYS A 330 -3.67 -7.40 -16.11
CA LYS A 330 -2.71 -7.90 -15.12
C LYS A 330 -3.18 -9.15 -14.38
N GLN A 331 -4.30 -9.74 -14.79
CA GLN A 331 -4.92 -10.91 -14.13
C GLN A 331 -5.31 -10.64 -12.68
N ILE A 332 -5.58 -9.37 -12.33
CA ILE A 332 -6.10 -8.94 -11.03
C ILE A 332 -7.62 -8.92 -11.11
N LYS A 333 -8.29 -9.57 -10.17
CA LYS A 333 -9.75 -9.55 -10.07
C LYS A 333 -10.21 -8.18 -9.58
N PHE A 334 -11.20 -7.61 -10.26
CA PHE A 334 -11.78 -6.33 -9.92
C PHE A 334 -13.15 -6.50 -9.27
N VAL A 335 -13.22 -6.24 -7.97
CA VAL A 335 -14.46 -6.26 -7.19
C VAL A 335 -14.98 -4.85 -7.08
N CYS A 336 -16.17 -4.62 -7.58
CA CYS A 336 -16.83 -3.32 -7.52
C CYS A 336 -17.63 -3.17 -6.22
N SER A 337 -17.76 -1.95 -5.72
CA SER A 337 -18.70 -1.63 -4.65
C SER A 337 -19.73 -0.64 -5.15
N THR A 338 -21.01 -0.84 -4.80
CA THR A 338 -22.02 0.18 -5.02
C THR A 338 -21.74 1.41 -4.16
N LEU A 339 -22.07 2.59 -4.67
CA LEU A 339 -21.90 3.85 -3.97
C LEU A 339 -22.92 3.96 -2.83
N THR A 340 -22.45 4.28 -1.63
CA THR A 340 -23.28 4.48 -0.44
C THR A 340 -24.28 5.63 -0.62
N PRO A 341 -25.39 5.67 0.11
CA PRO A 341 -26.29 6.82 0.11
C PRO A 341 -25.57 8.05 0.70
N TYR A 342 -25.96 9.26 0.30
CA TYR A 342 -25.37 10.49 0.82
C TYR A 342 -26.36 11.68 0.87
N GLN A 343 -27.66 11.41 0.83
CA GLN A 343 -28.66 12.48 0.96
C GLN A 343 -28.56 13.14 2.33
N GLY A 344 -28.39 14.45 2.30
CA GLY A 344 -28.15 15.27 3.50
C GLY A 344 -26.71 15.79 3.58
N ALA A 345 -25.78 15.18 2.85
CA ALA A 345 -24.40 15.68 2.74
C ALA A 345 -24.34 17.08 2.13
N GLY A 346 -23.34 17.85 2.52
CA GLY A 346 -23.23 19.27 2.14
C GLY A 346 -23.14 19.56 0.64
N TYR A 347 -22.78 18.57 -0.17
CA TYR A 347 -22.71 18.68 -1.63
C TYR A 347 -23.70 17.75 -2.38
N TRP A 348 -24.64 17.15 -1.65
CA TRP A 348 -25.68 16.34 -2.28
C TRP A 348 -26.58 17.18 -3.19
N THR A 349 -26.97 16.63 -4.32
CA THR A 349 -27.97 17.22 -5.23
C THR A 349 -28.88 16.12 -5.80
N PRO A 350 -30.15 16.45 -6.20
CA PRO A 350 -31.01 15.48 -6.87
C PRO A 350 -30.40 14.89 -8.16
N ALA A 351 -29.61 15.68 -8.89
CA ALA A 351 -28.93 15.24 -10.10
C ALA A 351 -27.77 14.28 -9.77
N GLY A 352 -27.00 14.56 -8.71
CA GLY A 352 -25.96 13.67 -8.20
C GLY A 352 -26.53 12.34 -7.71
N GLU A 353 -27.66 12.36 -7.00
CA GLU A 353 -28.38 11.15 -6.58
C GLU A 353 -28.84 10.30 -7.78
N ALA A 354 -29.46 10.93 -8.78
CA ALA A 354 -29.86 10.22 -9.99
C ALA A 354 -28.66 9.57 -10.72
N ALA A 355 -27.50 10.23 -10.71
CA ALA A 355 -26.26 9.66 -11.25
C ALA A 355 -25.74 8.50 -10.41
N ARG A 356 -25.75 8.60 -9.05
CA ARG A 356 -25.40 7.53 -8.12
C ARG A 356 -26.26 6.27 -8.38
N GLU A 357 -27.57 6.46 -8.49
CA GLU A 357 -28.48 5.33 -8.77
C GLU A 357 -28.20 4.66 -10.13
N GLN A 358 -27.88 5.45 -11.17
CA GLN A 358 -27.49 4.91 -12.47
C GLN A 358 -26.20 4.10 -12.40
N ILE A 359 -25.18 4.60 -11.65
CA ILE A 359 -23.93 3.88 -11.44
C ILE A 359 -24.18 2.59 -10.64
N ASN A 360 -24.94 2.64 -9.55
CA ASN A 360 -25.27 1.46 -8.76
C ASN A 360 -26.07 0.42 -9.56
N PHE A 361 -26.99 0.86 -10.42
CA PHE A 361 -27.71 -0.03 -11.34
C PHE A 361 -26.75 -0.72 -12.31
N PHE A 362 -25.81 0.02 -12.91
CA PHE A 362 -24.77 -0.55 -13.79
C PHE A 362 -23.90 -1.57 -13.03
N LEU A 363 -23.42 -1.22 -11.83
CA LEU A 363 -22.54 -2.09 -11.04
C LEU A 363 -23.23 -3.42 -10.64
N ARG A 364 -24.52 -3.37 -10.29
CA ARG A 364 -25.32 -4.58 -10.00
C ARG A 364 -25.63 -5.42 -11.26
N GLY A 365 -25.42 -4.83 -12.43
CA GLY A 365 -25.69 -5.49 -13.71
C GLY A 365 -24.63 -6.52 -14.08
N LYS A 366 -25.05 -7.60 -14.77
CA LYS A 366 -24.13 -8.67 -15.24
C LYS A 366 -23.11 -8.21 -16.30
N THR A 367 -23.32 -7.03 -16.88
CA THR A 367 -22.48 -6.48 -17.96
C THR A 367 -21.49 -5.44 -17.45
N SER A 368 -21.39 -5.23 -16.15
CA SER A 368 -20.46 -4.25 -15.56
C SER A 368 -18.98 -4.60 -15.77
N GLY A 369 -18.66 -5.87 -16.02
CA GLY A 369 -17.29 -6.34 -16.12
C GLY A 369 -16.63 -6.63 -14.76
N CYS A 370 -17.33 -6.33 -13.64
CA CYS A 370 -16.82 -6.62 -12.30
C CYS A 370 -16.79 -8.15 -12.05
N ASP A 371 -15.74 -8.66 -11.44
CA ASP A 371 -15.66 -10.07 -11.04
C ASP A 371 -16.66 -10.41 -9.91
N ALA A 372 -16.96 -9.42 -9.07
CA ALA A 372 -18.00 -9.48 -8.04
C ALA A 372 -18.45 -8.07 -7.66
N VAL A 373 -19.57 -7.99 -6.94
CA VAL A 373 -20.11 -6.71 -6.46
C VAL A 373 -20.38 -6.79 -4.95
N ILE A 374 -19.85 -5.81 -4.21
CA ILE A 374 -20.16 -5.57 -2.82
C ILE A 374 -21.26 -4.51 -2.77
N ASP A 375 -22.44 -4.86 -2.28
CA ASP A 375 -23.56 -3.93 -2.22
C ASP A 375 -23.50 -3.07 -0.94
N GLN A 376 -22.58 -2.09 -0.93
CA GLN A 376 -22.41 -1.15 0.19
C GLN A 376 -23.64 -0.27 0.38
N ASP A 377 -24.33 0.08 -0.71
CA ASP A 377 -25.59 0.83 -0.66
C ASP A 377 -26.65 0.04 0.13
N ALA A 378 -26.89 -1.22 -0.25
CA ALA A 378 -27.86 -2.07 0.46
C ALA A 378 -27.44 -2.34 1.92
N ALA A 379 -26.13 -2.40 2.20
CA ALA A 379 -25.64 -2.66 3.54
C ALA A 379 -25.76 -1.46 4.49
N THR A 380 -25.87 -0.24 3.96
CA THR A 380 -25.74 0.97 4.78
C THR A 380 -26.94 1.91 4.72
N HIS A 381 -27.84 1.77 3.74
CA HIS A 381 -28.97 2.67 3.63
C HIS A 381 -30.07 2.41 4.68
N ASP A 382 -30.87 3.44 4.97
CA ASP A 382 -32.12 3.30 5.70
C ASP A 382 -33.19 2.64 4.80
N PRO A 383 -33.74 1.47 5.18
CA PRO A 383 -34.78 0.81 4.37
C PRO A 383 -36.04 1.65 4.13
N LEU A 384 -36.32 2.63 4.99
CA LEU A 384 -37.45 3.56 4.83
C LEU A 384 -37.10 4.77 3.97
N HIS A 385 -35.83 5.14 3.91
CA HIS A 385 -35.29 6.27 3.17
C HIS A 385 -34.01 5.87 2.43
N PRO A 386 -34.07 5.09 1.31
CA PRO A 386 -32.89 4.45 0.71
C PRO A 386 -31.81 5.40 0.17
N THR A 387 -32.09 6.70 0.10
CA THR A 387 -31.12 7.72 -0.29
C THR A 387 -30.29 8.26 0.89
N GLN A 388 -30.59 7.81 2.13
CA GLN A 388 -29.95 8.22 3.37
C GLN A 388 -29.28 7.01 4.05
N PHE A 389 -28.22 7.28 4.80
CA PHE A 389 -27.67 6.27 5.72
C PHE A 389 -28.70 5.85 6.76
N LEU A 390 -28.67 4.59 7.16
CA LEU A 390 -29.32 4.16 8.39
C LEU A 390 -28.80 5.03 9.55
N PRO A 391 -29.65 5.64 10.38
CA PRO A 391 -29.19 6.58 11.41
C PRO A 391 -28.14 6.02 12.37
N ALA A 392 -28.16 4.69 12.61
CA ALA A 392 -27.15 4.02 13.44
C ALA A 392 -25.76 3.95 12.78
N TYR A 393 -25.67 4.14 11.46
CA TYR A 393 -24.44 4.06 10.67
C TYR A 393 -23.88 5.42 10.27
N ASP A 394 -24.68 6.47 10.35
CA ASP A 394 -24.29 7.84 10.00
C ASP A 394 -23.35 8.43 11.05
N SER A 395 -22.29 9.08 10.62
CA SER A 395 -21.41 9.86 11.51
C SER A 395 -22.01 11.21 11.93
N GLY A 396 -23.12 11.62 11.29
CA GLY A 396 -23.82 12.89 11.51
C GLY A 396 -23.57 13.92 10.41
N ASP A 397 -22.73 13.64 9.43
CA ASP A 397 -22.49 14.50 8.26
C ASP A 397 -23.22 14.00 7.00
N HIS A 398 -23.94 12.88 7.10
CA HIS A 398 -24.73 12.23 6.05
C HIS A 398 -23.94 11.79 4.82
N LEU A 399 -22.61 11.73 4.94
CA LEU A 399 -21.68 11.31 3.88
C LEU A 399 -20.81 10.14 4.32
N HIS A 400 -20.35 10.15 5.56
CA HIS A 400 -19.42 9.18 6.08
C HIS A 400 -20.08 8.25 7.10
N PRO A 401 -19.88 6.94 6.97
CA PRO A 401 -20.31 6.01 8.01
C PRO A 401 -19.42 6.13 9.26
N ASN A 402 -20.03 5.89 10.43
CA ASN A 402 -19.30 5.71 11.69
C ASN A 402 -18.71 4.30 11.79
N ASP A 403 -18.06 3.94 12.92
CA ASP A 403 -17.46 2.60 13.12
C ASP A 403 -18.45 1.45 12.82
N ALA A 404 -19.74 1.60 13.15
CA ALA A 404 -20.75 0.58 12.90
C ALA A 404 -21.10 0.45 11.40
N GLY A 405 -21.18 1.56 10.70
CA GLY A 405 -21.39 1.59 9.26
C GLY A 405 -20.18 1.09 8.48
N LEU A 406 -18.96 1.39 8.93
CA LEU A 406 -17.72 0.82 8.36
C LEU A 406 -17.66 -0.70 8.56
N GLN A 407 -18.09 -1.20 9.74
CA GLN A 407 -18.22 -2.64 9.96
C GLN A 407 -19.27 -3.26 9.02
N ALA A 408 -20.41 -2.62 8.80
CA ALA A 408 -21.45 -3.13 7.89
C ALA A 408 -20.93 -3.23 6.44
N ILE A 409 -20.11 -2.28 5.99
CA ILE A 409 -19.41 -2.35 4.69
C ILE A 409 -18.48 -3.57 4.65
N ALA A 410 -17.65 -3.76 5.67
CA ALA A 410 -16.78 -4.91 5.74
C ALA A 410 -17.56 -6.23 5.74
N ASP A 411 -18.71 -6.29 6.44
CA ASP A 411 -19.56 -7.47 6.55
C ASP A 411 -20.25 -7.83 5.22
N ALA A 412 -20.48 -6.85 4.35
CA ALA A 412 -21.03 -7.07 3.02
C ALA A 412 -20.05 -7.76 2.04
N VAL A 413 -18.77 -7.85 2.39
CA VAL A 413 -17.78 -8.54 1.55
C VAL A 413 -17.96 -10.06 1.67
N ASP A 414 -18.25 -10.73 0.55
CA ASP A 414 -18.27 -12.19 0.48
C ASP A 414 -16.85 -12.75 0.50
N LEU A 415 -16.45 -13.39 1.59
CA LEU A 415 -15.10 -13.94 1.77
C LEU A 415 -14.79 -15.10 0.81
N SER A 416 -15.80 -15.74 0.20
CA SER A 416 -15.59 -16.79 -0.79
C SER A 416 -14.86 -16.28 -2.05
N LEU A 417 -14.86 -14.97 -2.30
CA LEU A 417 -14.11 -14.33 -3.37
C LEU A 417 -12.59 -14.55 -3.25
N PHE A 418 -12.12 -14.79 -2.04
CA PHE A 418 -10.70 -14.95 -1.70
C PHE A 418 -10.29 -16.40 -1.49
N SER A 419 -11.23 -17.33 -1.47
CA SER A 419 -10.97 -18.76 -1.34
C SER A 419 -11.05 -19.45 -2.72
N HIS A 420 -10.10 -20.33 -3.00
CA HIS A 420 -10.26 -21.27 -4.12
C HIS A 420 -11.24 -22.35 -3.68
N THR A 421 -12.49 -22.27 -4.08
CA THR A 421 -13.37 -23.44 -4.09
C THR A 421 -12.82 -24.40 -5.12
N GLY A 422 -11.88 -25.26 -4.70
CA GLY A 422 -11.56 -26.47 -5.44
C GLY A 422 -12.88 -27.22 -5.62
N VAL A 423 -13.19 -27.56 -6.86
CA VAL A 423 -14.28 -28.47 -7.20
C VAL A 423 -14.15 -29.70 -6.29
N HIS A 424 -14.99 -29.82 -5.28
CA HIS A 424 -15.17 -31.09 -4.57
C HIS A 424 -15.68 -32.09 -5.60
N VAL A 425 -14.77 -32.87 -6.19
CA VAL A 425 -15.13 -34.10 -6.86
C VAL A 425 -15.68 -34.99 -5.75
N ALA A 426 -17.01 -35.07 -5.67
CA ALA A 426 -17.69 -36.02 -4.85
C ALA A 426 -17.16 -37.41 -5.22
N THR A 427 -16.32 -37.99 -4.37
CA THR A 427 -15.98 -39.40 -4.46
C THR A 427 -17.26 -40.17 -4.17
N ALA A 428 -17.87 -40.67 -5.27
CA ALA A 428 -18.98 -41.61 -5.19
C ALA A 428 -18.42 -42.88 -4.50
N THR A 429 -18.74 -43.05 -3.25
CA THR A 429 -18.56 -44.35 -2.57
C THR A 429 -19.44 -45.36 -3.24
N LYS A 430 -18.82 -46.26 -4.02
CA LYS A 430 -19.50 -47.50 -4.47
C LYS A 430 -19.69 -48.37 -3.23
N SER A 431 -20.91 -48.48 -2.77
CA SER A 431 -21.34 -49.57 -1.88
C SER A 431 -21.34 -50.87 -2.66
N HIS A 432 -20.57 -51.83 -2.20
CA HIS A 432 -20.74 -53.25 -2.51
C HIS A 432 -21.64 -53.89 -1.46
#